data_debb566acdc06d27910c6531f2850442
#
_entry.id   debb566acdc06d27910c6531f2850442
#
_cell.length_a   1.000
_cell.length_b   1.000
_cell.length_c   1.000
_cell.angle_alpha   90.00
_cell.angle_beta   90.00
_cell.angle_gamma   90.00
#
_symmetry.space_group_name_H-M   'P 1'
#
loop_
_entity.id
_entity.type
_entity.pdbx_description
1 polymer ?
#
loop_
_entity_poly.entity_id
_entity_poly.type
_entity_poly.pdbx_seq_one_letter_code
_entity_poly.pdbx_strand_id
1 'polypeptide(L)'
;MHAYAIQESRGLIKLDAMENPYRLPADLQAELGQRLGALALNRYPGDRGADLQQALAAYAGMPAGFQLMLGNGSDELISLLALACNQPGGASPATVMAPVPGFVMYAMSAQLQGLNFVGVPLTADFELDEPAMLVAIARDKPAIVYLAYPNNPTANLWDDATIEKIVVAQGEQGGLIVIDEAYQPFAGRSYIDRMAKHSHVLLMRTLSKFGLAGVRLGYLMGPAALVSEIDKVRPPYNISVLNCECALFALEHAEIFAAQADDIRQQRAMLADALGRMPGLQQWPSEANMVLIRVGDAAKTFEGMKARGVLVKNVSKMHPLLHNCLRLTVGTADENARMLATLESSL
;
A
#
# COMPACT_ATOMS: atom_id res chain seq x y z
N MET A 1 -19.46 -12.09 -0.35
CA MET A 1 -18.11 -11.59 0.01
C MET A 1 -17.27 -12.79 0.40
N HIS A 2 -16.00 -12.87 -0.05
CA HIS A 2 -15.06 -13.92 0.34
C HIS A 2 -14.03 -13.34 1.29
N ALA A 3 -13.62 -14.10 2.30
CA ALA A 3 -12.51 -13.70 3.18
C ALA A 3 -11.22 -13.55 2.37
N TYR A 4 -10.35 -12.61 2.80
CA TYR A 4 -9.02 -12.50 2.22
C TYR A 4 -8.23 -13.78 2.50
N ALA A 5 -7.88 -14.52 1.44
CA ALA A 5 -7.18 -15.79 1.57
C ALA A 5 -5.68 -15.55 1.78
N ILE A 6 -5.19 -15.89 2.97
CA ILE A 6 -3.75 -15.99 3.26
C ILE A 6 -3.29 -17.37 2.82
N GLN A 7 -2.23 -17.41 2.01
CA GLN A 7 -1.65 -18.68 1.56
C GLN A 7 -0.69 -19.24 2.61
N GLU A 8 -0.70 -20.55 2.77
CA GLU A 8 0.31 -21.21 3.62
C GLU A 8 1.69 -21.09 2.98
N SER A 9 2.66 -20.59 3.77
CA SER A 9 4.02 -20.32 3.31
C SER A 9 5.10 -21.07 4.07
N ARG A 10 4.73 -21.99 4.97
CA ARG A 10 5.68 -22.75 5.79
C ARG A 10 6.65 -23.54 4.89
N GLY A 11 7.94 -23.29 5.05
CA GLY A 11 9.00 -23.96 4.28
C GLY A 11 9.18 -23.43 2.86
N LEU A 12 8.47 -22.35 2.49
CA LEU A 12 8.61 -21.71 1.18
C LEU A 12 9.36 -20.37 1.32
N ILE A 13 10.07 -19.98 0.28
CA ILE A 13 10.54 -18.60 0.09
C ILE A 13 9.29 -17.76 -0.19
N LYS A 14 8.95 -16.86 0.75
CA LYS A 14 7.69 -16.10 0.74
C LYS A 14 7.83 -14.78 -0.01
N LEU A 15 7.42 -14.76 -1.26
CA LEU A 15 7.48 -13.60 -2.17
C LEU A 15 6.09 -13.21 -2.73
N ASP A 16 5.04 -13.34 -1.91
CA ASP A 16 3.64 -13.11 -2.29
C ASP A 16 3.03 -11.82 -1.70
N ALA A 17 3.63 -11.24 -0.65
CA ALA A 17 2.99 -10.21 0.18
C ALA A 17 3.75 -8.86 0.22
N MET A 18 4.76 -8.65 -0.62
CA MET A 18 5.54 -7.40 -0.70
C MET A 18 6.10 -6.99 0.67
N GLU A 19 6.59 -7.95 1.44
CA GLU A 19 7.29 -7.71 2.70
C GLU A 19 8.75 -7.29 2.43
N ASN A 20 9.36 -6.60 3.37
CA ASN A 20 10.81 -6.34 3.34
C ASN A 20 11.53 -7.66 3.68
N PRO A 21 12.46 -8.16 2.84
CA PRO A 21 13.16 -9.41 3.10
C PRO A 21 14.23 -9.32 4.20
N TYR A 22 14.63 -8.10 4.56
CA TYR A 22 15.69 -7.86 5.53
C TYR A 22 15.16 -7.77 6.96
N ARG A 23 15.92 -8.36 7.89
CA ARG A 23 15.69 -8.20 9.33
C ARG A 23 16.50 -7.02 9.85
N LEU A 24 16.14 -6.54 11.03
CA LEU A 24 17.01 -5.66 11.81
C LEU A 24 18.34 -6.35 12.10
N PRO A 25 19.47 -5.61 12.17
CA PRO A 25 20.73 -6.10 12.71
C PRO A 25 20.58 -6.69 14.11
N ALA A 26 21.41 -7.67 14.49
CA ALA A 26 21.25 -8.44 15.72
C ALA A 26 21.38 -7.58 17.00
N ASP A 27 22.23 -6.58 16.99
CA ASP A 27 22.41 -5.60 18.05
C ASP A 27 21.14 -4.75 18.24
N LEU A 28 20.55 -4.27 17.17
CA LEU A 28 19.28 -3.51 17.21
C LEU A 28 18.10 -4.41 17.60
N GLN A 29 18.09 -5.70 17.22
CA GLN A 29 17.08 -6.63 17.71
C GLN A 29 17.17 -6.79 19.24
N ALA A 30 18.39 -6.85 19.80
CA ALA A 30 18.60 -6.95 21.24
C ALA A 30 18.18 -5.67 21.97
N GLU A 31 18.53 -4.50 21.42
CA GLU A 31 18.14 -3.21 21.98
C GLU A 31 16.62 -3.03 21.98
N LEU A 32 15.97 -3.28 20.84
CA LEU A 32 14.52 -3.24 20.76
C LEU A 32 13.87 -4.20 21.76
N GLY A 33 14.41 -5.41 21.91
CA GLY A 33 13.93 -6.39 22.89
C GLY A 33 13.98 -5.87 24.33
N GLN A 34 15.04 -5.16 24.71
CA GLN A 34 15.17 -4.51 26.02
C GLN A 34 14.13 -3.39 26.21
N ARG A 35 13.95 -2.52 25.21
CA ARG A 35 12.95 -1.44 25.25
C ARG A 35 11.53 -2.01 25.39
N LEU A 36 11.19 -3.02 24.61
CA LEU A 36 9.86 -3.66 24.67
C LEU A 36 9.61 -4.34 26.02
N GLY A 37 10.65 -4.98 26.61
CA GLY A 37 10.57 -5.62 27.93
C GLY A 37 10.37 -4.63 29.08
N ALA A 38 10.75 -3.36 28.90
CA ALA A 38 10.60 -2.31 29.91
C ALA A 38 9.22 -1.62 29.87
N LEU A 39 8.38 -1.91 28.87
CA LEU A 39 7.08 -1.25 28.71
C LEU A 39 6.06 -1.68 29.77
N ALA A 40 5.27 -0.73 30.27
CA ALA A 40 4.17 -0.98 31.19
C ALA A 40 2.93 -1.51 30.42
N LEU A 41 2.92 -2.81 30.12
CA LEU A 41 1.85 -3.45 29.32
C LEU A 41 0.47 -3.42 30.00
N ASN A 42 0.42 -3.14 31.29
CA ASN A 42 -0.82 -2.96 32.07
C ASN A 42 -1.40 -1.54 31.97
N ARG A 43 -0.86 -0.67 31.13
CA ARG A 43 -1.31 0.70 30.93
C ARG A 43 -1.63 0.96 29.47
N TYR A 44 -2.57 1.88 29.23
CA TYR A 44 -2.79 2.44 27.88
C TYR A 44 -1.56 3.23 27.42
N PRO A 45 -1.37 3.44 26.12
CA PRO A 45 -0.18 4.07 25.53
C PRO A 45 0.16 5.48 26.07
N GLY A 46 -0.80 6.19 26.68
CA GLY A 46 -0.59 7.56 27.16
C GLY A 46 -0.17 8.49 26.02
N ASP A 47 0.89 9.27 26.25
CA ASP A 47 1.41 10.25 25.28
C ASP A 47 2.23 9.63 24.16
N ARG A 48 2.53 8.30 24.19
CA ARG A 48 3.35 7.61 23.18
C ARG A 48 2.75 7.73 21.77
N GLY A 49 1.41 7.80 21.66
CA GLY A 49 0.74 8.04 20.38
C GLY A 49 1.07 9.42 19.80
N ALA A 50 1.13 10.46 20.64
CA ALA A 50 1.49 11.81 20.23
C ALA A 50 2.97 11.91 19.84
N ASP A 51 3.88 11.28 20.62
CA ASP A 51 5.30 11.19 20.29
C ASP A 51 5.50 10.56 18.91
N LEU A 52 4.79 9.46 18.63
CA LEU A 52 4.84 8.78 17.36
C LEU A 52 4.28 9.62 16.20
N GLN A 53 3.16 10.32 16.41
CA GLN A 53 2.62 11.24 15.40
C GLN A 53 3.64 12.34 15.05
N GLN A 54 4.30 12.93 16.05
CA GLN A 54 5.33 13.93 15.84
C GLN A 54 6.54 13.38 15.06
N ALA A 55 7.03 12.19 15.44
CA ALA A 55 8.15 11.55 14.78
C ALA A 55 7.83 11.19 13.32
N LEU A 56 6.64 10.64 13.05
CA LEU A 56 6.19 10.32 11.69
C LEU A 56 5.97 11.57 10.84
N ALA A 57 5.42 12.64 11.42
CA ALA A 57 5.25 13.91 10.71
C ALA A 57 6.60 14.51 10.27
N ALA A 58 7.59 14.48 11.16
CA ALA A 58 8.95 14.91 10.85
C ALA A 58 9.60 14.02 9.79
N TYR A 59 9.52 12.70 9.95
CA TYR A 59 10.05 11.72 8.99
C TYR A 59 9.43 11.86 7.60
N ALA A 60 8.12 12.08 7.54
CA ALA A 60 7.38 12.22 6.29
C ALA A 60 7.59 13.56 5.57
N GLY A 61 8.16 14.57 6.26
CA GLY A 61 8.20 15.95 5.76
C GLY A 61 6.82 16.59 5.67
N MET A 62 5.93 16.31 6.64
CA MET A 62 4.55 16.79 6.61
C MET A 62 4.48 18.32 6.57
N PRO A 63 3.66 18.92 5.66
CA PRO A 63 3.54 20.37 5.58
C PRO A 63 2.93 21.01 6.84
N ALA A 64 3.24 22.29 7.10
CA ALA A 64 2.61 23.05 8.17
C ALA A 64 1.10 23.19 7.94
N GLY A 65 0.29 23.14 9.02
CA GLY A 65 -1.17 23.18 8.97
C GLY A 65 -1.84 21.84 8.68
N PHE A 66 -1.02 20.78 8.53
CA PHE A 66 -1.51 19.42 8.37
C PHE A 66 -1.49 18.66 9.70
N GLN A 67 -2.27 17.60 9.78
CA GLN A 67 -2.37 16.70 10.91
C GLN A 67 -2.18 15.26 10.44
N LEU A 68 -1.71 14.41 11.36
CA LEU A 68 -1.48 12.99 11.13
C LEU A 68 -2.38 12.14 12.04
N MET A 69 -3.08 11.17 11.46
CA MET A 69 -3.87 10.17 12.18
C MET A 69 -3.23 8.78 12.03
N LEU A 70 -3.17 8.01 13.12
CA LEU A 70 -2.61 6.65 13.16
C LEU A 70 -3.69 5.59 12.95
N GLY A 71 -3.31 4.46 12.33
CA GLY A 71 -4.15 3.28 12.19
C GLY A 71 -3.37 1.97 12.27
N ASN A 72 -4.06 0.87 12.59
CA ASN A 72 -3.50 -0.49 12.55
C ASN A 72 -3.26 -0.97 11.11
N GLY A 73 -2.24 -0.39 10.48
CA GLY A 73 -1.98 -0.49 9.06
C GLY A 73 -2.93 0.41 8.24
N SER A 74 -2.67 0.49 6.94
CA SER A 74 -3.54 1.21 6.00
C SER A 74 -4.96 0.61 5.91
N ASP A 75 -5.13 -0.67 6.18
CA ASP A 75 -6.43 -1.35 6.12
C ASP A 75 -7.43 -0.76 7.13
N GLU A 76 -6.99 -0.43 8.36
CA GLU A 76 -7.83 0.25 9.33
C GLU A 76 -8.14 1.68 8.88
N LEU A 77 -7.16 2.41 8.34
CA LEU A 77 -7.38 3.77 7.82
C LEU A 77 -8.41 3.80 6.68
N ILE A 78 -8.35 2.84 5.76
CA ILE A 78 -9.34 2.69 4.69
C ILE A 78 -10.73 2.42 5.27
N SER A 79 -10.82 1.58 6.30
CA SER A 79 -12.09 1.27 6.96
C SER A 79 -12.65 2.47 7.73
N LEU A 80 -11.80 3.25 8.41
CA LEU A 80 -12.18 4.48 9.10
C LEU A 80 -12.64 5.57 8.13
N LEU A 81 -11.99 5.70 6.98
CA LEU A 81 -12.42 6.62 5.91
C LEU A 81 -13.79 6.23 5.36
N ALA A 82 -14.03 4.95 5.09
CA ALA A 82 -15.32 4.46 4.67
C ALA A 82 -16.41 4.72 5.73
N LEU A 83 -16.08 4.48 7.01
CA LEU A 83 -16.98 4.76 8.13
C LEU A 83 -17.30 6.27 8.26
N ALA A 84 -16.29 7.14 8.13
CA ALA A 84 -16.47 8.59 8.21
C ALA A 84 -17.35 9.15 7.08
N CYS A 85 -17.32 8.51 5.91
CA CYS A 85 -18.16 8.89 4.77
C CYS A 85 -19.57 8.25 4.81
N ASN A 86 -19.81 7.29 5.70
CA ASN A 86 -21.10 6.67 5.85
C ASN A 86 -22.05 7.59 6.63
N GLN A 87 -23.07 8.12 5.96
CA GLN A 87 -24.09 8.98 6.58
C GLN A 87 -25.34 8.16 6.92
N PRO A 88 -25.50 7.71 8.18
CA PRO A 88 -26.69 6.99 8.60
C PRO A 88 -27.95 7.85 8.37
N GLY A 89 -28.92 7.32 7.63
CA GLY A 89 -30.16 8.04 7.30
C GLY A 89 -30.07 8.95 6.08
N GLY A 90 -28.95 8.97 5.36
CA GLY A 90 -28.84 9.60 4.05
C GLY A 90 -29.75 8.94 3.00
N ALA A 91 -30.18 9.69 1.98
CA ALA A 91 -31.08 9.20 0.93
C ALA A 91 -30.46 8.06 0.09
N SER A 92 -29.15 7.95 0.03
CA SER A 92 -28.41 6.92 -0.69
C SER A 92 -27.04 6.68 -0.04
N PRO A 93 -26.49 5.45 -0.09
CA PRO A 93 -25.13 5.17 0.37
C PRO A 93 -24.11 6.03 -0.40
N ALA A 94 -23.06 6.48 0.30
CA ALA A 94 -21.96 7.18 -0.34
C ALA A 94 -21.22 6.23 -1.31
N THR A 95 -20.55 6.80 -2.30
CA THR A 95 -19.77 6.06 -3.29
C THR A 95 -18.27 6.20 -3.01
N VAL A 96 -17.57 5.09 -3.02
CA VAL A 96 -16.11 5.00 -3.05
C VAL A 96 -15.68 4.60 -4.46
N MET A 97 -14.67 5.24 -5.00
CA MET A 97 -14.16 4.97 -6.35
C MET A 97 -12.66 4.68 -6.31
N ALA A 98 -12.22 3.80 -7.18
CA ALA A 98 -10.79 3.57 -7.43
C ALA A 98 -10.56 3.04 -8.85
N PRO A 99 -9.37 3.25 -9.44
CA PRO A 99 -8.93 2.53 -10.62
C PRO A 99 -8.82 1.03 -10.35
N VAL A 100 -9.18 0.21 -11.35
CA VAL A 100 -9.08 -1.26 -11.26
C VAL A 100 -8.37 -1.83 -12.50
N PRO A 101 -7.47 -2.83 -12.32
CA PRO A 101 -7.12 -3.52 -11.08
C PRO A 101 -6.36 -2.63 -10.10
N GLY A 102 -6.76 -2.69 -8.82
CA GLY A 102 -6.19 -1.91 -7.72
C GLY A 102 -6.18 -2.71 -6.41
N PHE A 103 -5.86 -2.04 -5.31
CA PHE A 103 -5.83 -2.69 -4.00
C PHE A 103 -7.24 -3.07 -3.54
N VAL A 104 -7.43 -4.37 -3.27
CA VAL A 104 -8.77 -4.95 -3.02
C VAL A 104 -9.49 -4.38 -1.80
N MET A 105 -8.73 -3.82 -0.83
CA MET A 105 -9.31 -3.31 0.42
C MET A 105 -10.20 -2.08 0.22
N TYR A 106 -10.02 -1.31 -0.85
CA TYR A 106 -10.91 -0.18 -1.14
C TYR A 106 -12.35 -0.66 -1.37
N ALA A 107 -12.51 -1.65 -2.26
CA ALA A 107 -13.81 -2.25 -2.54
C ALA A 107 -14.36 -3.02 -1.33
N MET A 108 -13.52 -3.81 -0.66
CA MET A 108 -13.94 -4.61 0.50
C MET A 108 -14.41 -3.74 1.65
N SER A 109 -13.69 -2.69 2.00
CA SER A 109 -14.08 -1.77 3.08
C SER A 109 -15.35 -1.01 2.76
N ALA A 110 -15.52 -0.54 1.51
CA ALA A 110 -16.74 0.09 1.07
C ALA A 110 -17.95 -0.86 1.22
N GLN A 111 -17.84 -2.09 0.73
CA GLN A 111 -18.90 -3.10 0.83
C GLN A 111 -19.22 -3.47 2.28
N LEU A 112 -18.21 -3.61 3.15
CA LEU A 112 -18.40 -3.91 4.57
C LEU A 112 -19.17 -2.82 5.31
N GLN A 113 -18.99 -1.57 4.90
CA GLN A 113 -19.70 -0.39 5.45
C GLN A 113 -21.04 -0.10 4.74
N GLY A 114 -21.46 -0.93 3.79
CA GLY A 114 -22.69 -0.72 3.02
C GLY A 114 -22.61 0.43 2.02
N LEU A 115 -21.41 0.84 1.62
CA LEU A 115 -21.19 1.88 0.63
C LEU A 115 -21.16 1.29 -0.80
N ASN A 116 -21.44 2.13 -1.78
CA ASN A 116 -21.23 1.78 -3.19
C ASN A 116 -19.74 1.78 -3.53
N PHE A 117 -19.33 0.86 -4.39
CA PHE A 117 -17.98 0.87 -4.96
C PHE A 117 -18.05 0.97 -6.49
N VAL A 118 -17.33 1.92 -7.06
CA VAL A 118 -17.17 2.10 -8.51
C VAL A 118 -15.71 1.89 -8.87
N GLY A 119 -15.43 0.79 -9.58
CA GLY A 119 -14.12 0.52 -10.17
C GLY A 119 -14.05 1.07 -11.59
N VAL A 120 -13.11 1.96 -11.87
CA VAL A 120 -12.85 2.46 -13.23
C VAL A 120 -11.69 1.67 -13.82
N PRO A 121 -11.89 0.92 -14.93
CA PRO A 121 -10.82 0.13 -15.50
C PRO A 121 -9.62 0.98 -15.93
N LEU A 122 -8.41 0.48 -15.65
CA LEU A 122 -7.17 0.98 -16.22
C LEU A 122 -7.12 0.67 -17.73
N THR A 123 -6.23 1.34 -18.44
CA THR A 123 -5.91 0.98 -19.84
C THR A 123 -5.24 -0.39 -19.93
N ALA A 124 -5.06 -0.90 -21.15
CA ALA A 124 -4.36 -2.17 -21.37
C ALA A 124 -2.91 -2.17 -20.87
N ASP A 125 -2.28 -1.00 -20.79
CA ASP A 125 -0.92 -0.79 -20.28
C ASP A 125 -0.89 -0.42 -18.78
N PHE A 126 -2.04 -0.54 -18.10
CA PHE A 126 -2.23 -0.23 -16.69
C PHE A 126 -2.07 1.26 -16.33
N GLU A 127 -2.24 2.15 -17.30
CA GLU A 127 -2.31 3.59 -17.05
C GLU A 127 -3.74 4.01 -16.67
N LEU A 128 -3.87 5.19 -16.03
CA LEU A 128 -5.18 5.77 -15.76
C LEU A 128 -5.89 6.10 -17.07
N ASP A 129 -7.13 5.65 -17.22
CA ASP A 129 -8.03 6.13 -18.26
C ASP A 129 -8.62 7.47 -17.81
N GLU A 130 -7.92 8.58 -18.14
CA GLU A 130 -8.33 9.93 -17.73
C GLU A 130 -9.77 10.26 -18.14
N PRO A 131 -10.19 10.10 -19.40
CA PRO A 131 -11.58 10.36 -19.80
C PRO A 131 -12.59 9.54 -19.02
N ALA A 132 -12.33 8.24 -18.81
CA ALA A 132 -13.23 7.36 -18.06
C ALA A 132 -13.33 7.77 -16.59
N MET A 133 -12.21 8.15 -15.96
CA MET A 133 -12.18 8.63 -14.57
C MET A 133 -12.99 9.92 -14.43
N LEU A 134 -12.81 10.92 -15.29
CA LEU A 134 -13.53 12.19 -15.23
C LEU A 134 -15.04 12.01 -15.45
N VAL A 135 -15.43 11.17 -16.40
CA VAL A 135 -16.84 10.84 -16.63
C VAL A 135 -17.46 10.15 -15.42
N ALA A 136 -16.75 9.19 -14.83
CA ALA A 136 -17.23 8.46 -13.65
C ALA A 136 -17.37 9.39 -12.43
N ILE A 137 -16.41 10.28 -12.18
CA ILE A 137 -16.47 11.28 -11.10
C ILE A 137 -17.68 12.19 -11.26
N ALA A 138 -17.90 12.71 -12.46
CA ALA A 138 -19.05 13.60 -12.73
C ALA A 138 -20.40 12.90 -12.56
N ARG A 139 -20.50 11.63 -12.98
CA ARG A 139 -21.71 10.80 -12.90
C ARG A 139 -22.02 10.34 -11.48
N ASP A 140 -21.02 9.76 -10.80
CA ASP A 140 -21.23 9.02 -9.56
C ASP A 140 -20.95 9.86 -8.31
N LYS A 141 -20.31 11.04 -8.46
CA LYS A 141 -19.98 11.99 -7.39
C LYS A 141 -19.44 11.29 -6.15
N PRO A 142 -18.32 10.55 -6.26
CA PRO A 142 -17.84 9.74 -5.15
C PRO A 142 -17.43 10.60 -3.96
N ALA A 143 -17.73 10.12 -2.74
CA ALA A 143 -17.25 10.75 -1.52
C ALA A 143 -15.73 10.63 -1.39
N ILE A 144 -15.16 9.50 -1.87
CA ILE A 144 -13.72 9.23 -1.87
C ILE A 144 -13.31 8.62 -3.22
N VAL A 145 -12.20 9.12 -3.77
CA VAL A 145 -11.44 8.45 -4.83
C VAL A 145 -10.08 8.04 -4.27
N TYR A 146 -9.74 6.76 -4.34
CA TYR A 146 -8.41 6.25 -4.00
C TYR A 146 -7.51 6.20 -5.24
N LEU A 147 -6.29 6.71 -5.12
CA LEU A 147 -5.24 6.62 -6.12
C LEU A 147 -3.99 6.02 -5.46
N ALA A 148 -3.73 4.73 -5.70
CA ALA A 148 -2.53 4.06 -5.21
C ALA A 148 -1.30 4.50 -6.02
N TYR A 149 -0.25 4.97 -5.35
CA TYR A 149 0.89 5.63 -5.98
C TYR A 149 2.21 5.23 -5.29
N PRO A 150 2.89 4.16 -5.74
CA PRO A 150 2.59 3.24 -6.88
C PRO A 150 1.38 2.34 -6.69
N ASN A 151 0.80 1.90 -7.82
CA ASN A 151 -0.37 1.03 -7.81
C ASN A 151 -0.04 -0.42 -7.41
N ASN A 152 -0.97 -1.13 -6.86
CA ASN A 152 -0.93 -2.57 -6.58
C ASN A 152 -2.13 -3.25 -7.26
N PRO A 153 -1.94 -4.22 -8.16
CA PRO A 153 -0.74 -5.06 -8.32
C PRO A 153 0.22 -4.65 -9.45
N THR A 154 -0.01 -3.55 -10.15
CA THR A 154 0.70 -3.21 -11.39
C THR A 154 2.08 -2.57 -11.15
N ALA A 155 2.33 -2.05 -9.97
CA ALA A 155 3.60 -1.50 -9.47
C ALA A 155 4.07 -0.20 -10.16
N ASN A 156 3.33 0.33 -11.12
CA ASN A 156 3.69 1.56 -11.83
C ASN A 156 3.25 2.82 -11.08
N LEU A 157 3.93 3.93 -11.37
CA LEU A 157 3.50 5.28 -11.05
C LEU A 157 2.79 5.86 -12.28
N TRP A 158 1.61 6.40 -12.06
CA TRP A 158 0.83 7.05 -13.11
C TRP A 158 1.36 8.45 -13.43
N ASP A 159 0.91 8.99 -14.55
CA ASP A 159 1.25 10.34 -14.98
C ASP A 159 0.70 11.39 -14.01
N ASP A 160 1.58 12.29 -13.58
CA ASP A 160 1.26 13.31 -12.59
C ASP A 160 0.23 14.34 -13.10
N ALA A 161 0.24 14.66 -14.40
CA ALA A 161 -0.72 15.58 -14.98
C ALA A 161 -2.13 14.98 -15.02
N THR A 162 -2.24 13.69 -15.30
CA THR A 162 -3.50 12.93 -15.24
C THR A 162 -4.03 12.87 -13.80
N ILE A 163 -3.16 12.60 -12.82
CA ILE A 163 -3.53 12.63 -11.40
C ILE A 163 -4.08 14.01 -11.01
N GLU A 164 -3.41 15.10 -11.39
CA GLU A 164 -3.86 16.45 -11.05
C GLU A 164 -5.24 16.79 -11.63
N LYS A 165 -5.54 16.37 -12.86
CA LYS A 165 -6.87 16.57 -13.46
C LYS A 165 -7.96 15.82 -12.67
N ILE A 166 -7.67 14.58 -12.25
CA ILE A 166 -8.60 13.80 -11.42
C ILE A 166 -8.79 14.46 -10.05
N VAL A 167 -7.71 14.95 -9.42
CA VAL A 167 -7.75 15.67 -8.15
C VAL A 167 -8.63 16.90 -8.24
N VAL A 168 -8.44 17.74 -9.27
CA VAL A 168 -9.24 18.95 -9.49
C VAL A 168 -10.71 18.58 -9.70
N ALA A 169 -11.01 17.64 -10.60
CA ALA A 169 -12.38 17.24 -10.89
C ALA A 169 -13.10 16.68 -9.66
N GLN A 170 -12.42 15.91 -8.81
CA GLN A 170 -13.00 15.39 -7.56
C GLN A 170 -13.28 16.52 -6.55
N GLY A 171 -12.36 17.49 -6.44
CA GLY A 171 -12.54 18.66 -5.57
C GLY A 171 -13.75 19.52 -5.98
N GLU A 172 -13.96 19.70 -7.29
CA GLU A 172 -15.13 20.41 -7.82
C GLU A 172 -16.46 19.72 -7.48
N GLN A 173 -16.45 18.39 -7.28
CA GLN A 173 -17.62 17.62 -6.81
C GLN A 173 -17.76 17.60 -5.28
N GLY A 174 -16.83 18.21 -4.53
CA GLY A 174 -16.83 18.23 -3.07
C GLY A 174 -16.40 16.90 -2.42
N GLY A 175 -15.80 16.00 -3.18
CA GLY A 175 -15.31 14.71 -2.67
C GLY A 175 -13.82 14.73 -2.29
N LEU A 176 -13.36 13.67 -1.63
CA LEU A 176 -12.00 13.50 -1.17
C LEU A 176 -11.16 12.69 -2.17
N ILE A 177 -9.87 12.99 -2.22
CA ILE A 177 -8.84 12.14 -2.83
C ILE A 177 -7.99 11.55 -1.72
N VAL A 178 -7.73 10.26 -1.80
CA VAL A 178 -6.73 9.57 -0.97
C VAL A 178 -5.62 9.06 -1.88
N ILE A 179 -4.45 9.67 -1.79
CA ILE A 179 -3.23 9.18 -2.42
C ILE A 179 -2.63 8.12 -1.50
N ASP A 180 -2.63 6.87 -1.93
CA ASP A 180 -2.09 5.76 -1.16
C ASP A 180 -0.64 5.48 -1.57
N GLU A 181 0.28 5.93 -0.75
CA GLU A 181 1.73 5.78 -0.90
C GLU A 181 2.29 4.60 -0.09
N ALA A 182 1.58 3.47 -0.03
CA ALA A 182 2.06 2.30 0.71
C ALA A 182 3.46 1.83 0.25
N TYR A 183 3.83 2.06 -1.00
CA TYR A 183 5.11 1.67 -1.59
C TYR A 183 6.10 2.83 -1.75
N GLN A 184 5.86 3.96 -1.11
CA GLN A 184 6.70 5.16 -1.17
C GLN A 184 8.20 4.90 -0.93
N PRO A 185 8.64 4.00 -0.02
CA PRO A 185 10.06 3.77 0.19
C PRO A 185 10.83 3.33 -1.07
N PHE A 186 10.14 2.78 -2.07
CA PHE A 186 10.73 2.25 -3.30
C PHE A 186 10.51 3.13 -4.52
N ALA A 187 9.63 4.12 -4.41
CA ALA A 187 9.20 4.96 -5.51
C ALA A 187 10.18 6.12 -5.76
N GLY A 188 10.35 6.48 -7.02
CA GLY A 188 11.17 7.63 -7.42
C GLY A 188 10.52 9.00 -7.16
N ARG A 189 9.21 9.02 -6.85
CA ARG A 189 8.43 10.23 -6.63
C ARG A 189 7.44 10.06 -5.49
N SER A 190 7.04 11.18 -4.85
CA SER A 190 5.98 11.24 -3.84
C SER A 190 5.02 12.39 -4.16
N TYR A 191 3.79 12.28 -3.64
CA TYR A 191 2.79 13.34 -3.74
C TYR A 191 2.90 14.37 -2.61
N ILE A 192 3.77 14.16 -1.61
CA ILE A 192 3.87 14.97 -0.39
C ILE A 192 4.01 16.47 -0.67
N ASP A 193 4.83 16.87 -1.66
CA ASP A 193 5.08 18.26 -2.02
C ASP A 193 3.87 18.92 -2.72
N ARG A 194 2.94 18.12 -3.21
CA ARG A 194 1.76 18.60 -3.95
C ARG A 194 0.49 18.62 -3.10
N MET A 195 0.42 17.83 -2.03
CA MET A 195 -0.78 17.69 -1.22
C MET A 195 -1.26 19.03 -0.62
N ALA A 196 -0.36 19.96 -0.34
CA ALA A 196 -0.70 21.28 0.21
C ALA A 196 -1.46 22.19 -0.77
N LYS A 197 -1.51 21.85 -2.07
CA LYS A 197 -2.25 22.62 -3.08
C LYS A 197 -3.76 22.42 -3.01
N HIS A 198 -4.22 21.34 -2.36
CA HIS A 198 -5.60 20.88 -2.40
C HIS A 198 -6.10 20.54 -1.00
N SER A 199 -7.14 21.24 -0.53
CA SER A 199 -7.70 21.06 0.82
C SER A 199 -8.51 19.76 1.00
N HIS A 200 -8.75 19.00 -0.06
CA HIS A 200 -9.51 17.75 -0.10
C HIS A 200 -8.63 16.51 -0.35
N VAL A 201 -7.31 16.68 -0.36
CA VAL A 201 -6.36 15.58 -0.56
C VAL A 201 -5.82 15.07 0.76
N LEU A 202 -5.87 13.76 0.93
CA LEU A 202 -5.27 13.00 2.01
C LEU A 202 -4.16 12.13 1.46
N LEU A 203 -3.06 12.00 2.21
CA LEU A 203 -1.94 11.13 1.88
C LEU A 203 -1.86 10.00 2.91
N MET A 204 -1.91 8.76 2.45
CA MET A 204 -1.86 7.57 3.30
C MET A 204 -0.56 6.81 3.08
N ARG A 205 0.11 6.42 4.17
CA ARG A 205 1.32 5.59 4.17
C ARG A 205 1.23 4.46 5.18
N THR A 206 2.11 3.48 5.06
CA THR A 206 2.22 2.36 6.00
C THR A 206 3.68 2.03 6.30
N LEU A 207 3.96 1.62 7.53
CA LEU A 207 5.27 1.07 7.87
C LEU A 207 5.43 -0.41 7.46
N SER A 208 4.39 -1.04 6.93
CA SER A 208 4.45 -2.44 6.48
C SER A 208 5.47 -2.65 5.36
N LYS A 209 5.64 -1.70 4.45
CA LYS A 209 6.60 -1.79 3.34
C LYS A 209 7.95 -1.17 3.67
N PHE A 210 7.98 -0.29 4.64
CA PHE A 210 9.20 0.24 5.23
C PHE A 210 10.10 -0.85 5.85
N GLY A 211 9.50 -1.88 6.46
CA GLY A 211 10.21 -3.01 7.08
C GLY A 211 9.53 -3.53 8.35
N LEU A 212 8.36 -3.00 8.67
CA LEU A 212 7.64 -3.29 9.91
C LEU A 212 6.23 -3.88 9.64
N ALA A 213 6.12 -4.82 8.69
CA ALA A 213 4.83 -5.44 8.34
C ALA A 213 4.14 -6.07 9.56
N GLY A 214 4.91 -6.70 10.46
CA GLY A 214 4.41 -7.32 11.69
C GLY A 214 3.95 -6.34 12.76
N VAL A 215 4.36 -5.06 12.70
CA VAL A 215 3.98 -4.03 13.67
C VAL A 215 2.56 -3.49 13.40
N ARG A 216 2.05 -3.66 12.18
CA ARG A 216 0.71 -3.22 11.80
C ARG A 216 0.46 -1.74 12.06
N LEU A 217 1.28 -0.86 11.47
CA LEU A 217 1.12 0.59 11.61
C LEU A 217 1.01 1.27 10.23
N GLY A 218 0.02 2.15 10.11
CA GLY A 218 -0.18 3.07 9.01
C GLY A 218 -0.50 4.47 9.53
N TYR A 219 -0.41 5.46 8.68
CA TYR A 219 -0.76 6.83 8.99
C TYR A 219 -1.36 7.56 7.81
N LEU A 220 -2.27 8.48 8.12
CA LEU A 220 -2.97 9.33 7.18
C LEU A 220 -2.62 10.79 7.50
N MET A 221 -2.20 11.54 6.50
CA MET A 221 -1.89 12.96 6.61
C MET A 221 -2.86 13.78 5.77
N GLY A 222 -3.24 14.96 6.24
CA GLY A 222 -4.11 15.87 5.51
C GLY A 222 -4.31 17.19 6.23
N PRO A 223 -5.08 18.12 5.66
CA PRO A 223 -5.46 19.36 6.33
C PRO A 223 -6.04 19.07 7.72
N ALA A 224 -5.57 19.80 8.76
CA ALA A 224 -5.91 19.53 10.15
C ALA A 224 -7.42 19.47 10.40
N ALA A 225 -8.20 20.38 9.80
CA ALA A 225 -9.66 20.39 9.93
C ALA A 225 -10.30 19.10 9.40
N LEU A 226 -9.82 18.59 8.26
CA LEU A 226 -10.36 17.37 7.65
C LEU A 226 -9.97 16.12 8.45
N VAL A 227 -8.69 16.00 8.83
CA VAL A 227 -8.22 14.86 9.63
C VAL A 227 -8.92 14.80 10.99
N SER A 228 -9.18 15.96 11.63
CA SER A 228 -9.91 16.04 12.90
C SER A 228 -11.36 15.52 12.77
N GLU A 229 -12.03 15.75 11.64
CA GLU A 229 -13.37 15.18 11.41
C GLU A 229 -13.32 13.65 11.24
N ILE A 230 -12.35 13.14 10.48
CA ILE A 230 -12.17 11.70 10.28
C ILE A 230 -11.78 11.01 11.59
N ASP A 231 -10.95 11.66 12.42
CA ASP A 231 -10.49 11.12 13.70
C ASP A 231 -11.64 10.83 14.70
N LYS A 232 -12.79 11.46 14.54
CA LYS A 232 -13.97 11.23 15.39
C LYS A 232 -14.51 9.80 15.34
N VAL A 233 -14.27 9.06 14.27
CA VAL A 233 -14.70 7.66 14.13
C VAL A 233 -13.61 6.65 14.52
N ARG A 234 -12.41 7.13 14.86
CA ARG A 234 -11.32 6.26 15.29
C ARG A 234 -11.54 5.80 16.74
N PRO A 235 -11.45 4.49 17.04
CA PRO A 235 -11.48 3.99 18.41
C PRO A 235 -10.34 4.60 19.25
N PRO A 236 -10.61 4.99 20.50
CA PRO A 236 -9.54 5.46 21.38
C PRO A 236 -8.51 4.36 21.62
N TYR A 237 -7.23 4.74 21.71
CA TYR A 237 -6.13 3.80 21.94
C TYR A 237 -6.01 2.67 20.90
N ASN A 238 -6.41 2.92 19.66
CA ASN A 238 -6.36 1.92 18.59
C ASN A 238 -4.93 1.40 18.30
N ILE A 239 -3.89 2.14 18.65
CA ILE A 239 -2.49 1.73 18.51
C ILE A 239 -1.95 1.34 19.88
N SER A 240 -1.35 0.13 19.97
CA SER A 240 -0.78 -0.37 21.24
C SER A 240 0.55 0.31 21.58
N VAL A 241 0.93 0.27 22.86
CA VAL A 241 2.24 0.77 23.31
C VAL A 241 3.39 0.04 22.62
N LEU A 242 3.23 -1.25 22.30
CA LEU A 242 4.22 -2.06 21.57
C LEU A 242 4.40 -1.54 20.13
N ASN A 243 3.31 -1.23 19.43
CA ASN A 243 3.37 -0.68 18.08
C ASN A 243 4.06 0.70 18.08
N CYS A 244 3.72 1.56 19.07
CA CYS A 244 4.35 2.87 19.20
C CYS A 244 5.85 2.74 19.41
N GLU A 245 6.30 1.89 20.34
CA GLU A 245 7.72 1.72 20.64
C GLU A 245 8.49 1.14 19.47
N CYS A 246 7.96 0.09 18.80
CA CYS A 246 8.59 -0.47 17.62
C CYS A 246 8.76 0.57 16.51
N ALA A 247 7.76 1.41 16.29
CA ALA A 247 7.81 2.42 15.24
C ALA A 247 8.76 3.58 15.58
N LEU A 248 8.74 4.07 16.82
CA LEU A 248 9.66 5.10 17.30
C LEU A 248 11.11 4.62 17.18
N PHE A 249 11.39 3.41 17.67
CA PHE A 249 12.71 2.80 17.53
C PHE A 249 13.17 2.70 16.08
N ALA A 250 12.29 2.28 15.17
CA ALA A 250 12.63 2.18 13.75
C ALA A 250 12.87 3.55 13.10
N LEU A 251 12.16 4.59 13.54
CA LEU A 251 12.38 5.96 13.06
C LEU A 251 13.69 6.56 13.58
N GLU A 252 14.14 6.19 14.80
CA GLU A 252 15.46 6.54 15.33
C GLU A 252 16.61 5.93 14.50
N HIS A 253 16.34 4.79 13.80
CA HIS A 253 17.29 4.08 12.94
C HIS A 253 16.83 4.07 11.47
N ALA A 254 16.19 5.17 11.02
CA ALA A 254 15.59 5.23 9.68
C ALA A 254 16.58 5.01 8.55
N GLU A 255 17.86 5.32 8.75
CA GLU A 255 18.94 5.12 7.78
C GLU A 255 19.16 3.65 7.40
N ILE A 256 18.93 2.72 8.34
CA ILE A 256 19.05 1.27 8.08
C ILE A 256 17.96 0.82 7.13
N PHE A 257 16.73 1.27 7.37
CA PHE A 257 15.59 0.95 6.50
C PHE A 257 15.71 1.63 5.13
N ALA A 258 16.28 2.83 5.09
CA ALA A 258 16.60 3.52 3.83
C ALA A 258 17.62 2.72 3.01
N ALA A 259 18.69 2.23 3.64
CA ALA A 259 19.68 1.39 2.98
C ALA A 259 19.07 0.06 2.47
N GLN A 260 18.17 -0.57 3.23
CA GLN A 260 17.43 -1.75 2.79
C GLN A 260 16.51 -1.44 1.60
N ALA A 261 15.83 -0.28 1.60
CA ALA A 261 15.00 0.14 0.48
C ALA A 261 15.84 0.42 -0.78
N ASP A 262 17.04 0.99 -0.63
CA ASP A 262 18.00 1.19 -1.72
C ASP A 262 18.43 -0.14 -2.33
N ASP A 263 18.76 -1.14 -1.51
CA ASP A 263 19.11 -2.47 -2.01
C ASP A 263 17.92 -3.12 -2.72
N ILE A 264 16.71 -3.05 -2.18
CA ILE A 264 15.50 -3.56 -2.84
C ILE A 264 15.29 -2.89 -4.20
N ARG A 265 15.57 -1.57 -4.35
CA ARG A 265 15.50 -0.89 -5.65
C ARG A 265 16.54 -1.44 -6.64
N GLN A 266 17.77 -1.71 -6.18
CA GLN A 266 18.80 -2.35 -7.00
C GLN A 266 18.41 -3.77 -7.39
N GLN A 267 17.94 -4.57 -6.44
CA GLN A 267 17.45 -5.92 -6.69
C GLN A 267 16.26 -5.93 -7.67
N ARG A 268 15.36 -4.97 -7.58
CA ARG A 268 14.27 -4.78 -8.53
C ARG A 268 14.78 -4.55 -9.95
N ALA A 269 15.78 -3.68 -10.13
CA ALA A 269 16.35 -3.42 -11.44
C ALA A 269 17.02 -4.67 -12.03
N MET A 270 17.80 -5.40 -11.25
CA MET A 270 18.44 -6.65 -11.67
C MET A 270 17.40 -7.73 -12.02
N LEU A 271 16.34 -7.84 -11.21
CA LEU A 271 15.23 -8.75 -11.46
C LEU A 271 14.50 -8.41 -12.76
N ALA A 272 14.19 -7.13 -13.00
CA ALA A 272 13.54 -6.67 -14.22
C ALA A 272 14.40 -6.96 -15.46
N ASP A 273 15.69 -6.73 -15.39
CA ASP A 273 16.65 -7.08 -16.47
C ASP A 273 16.66 -8.58 -16.79
N ALA A 274 16.64 -9.42 -15.77
CA ALA A 274 16.64 -10.88 -15.94
C ALA A 274 15.31 -11.36 -16.55
N LEU A 275 14.18 -10.85 -16.05
CA LEU A 275 12.84 -11.14 -16.57
C LEU A 275 12.70 -10.70 -18.04
N GLY A 276 13.23 -9.52 -18.41
CA GLY A 276 13.20 -9.00 -19.77
C GLY A 276 13.93 -9.88 -20.80
N ARG A 277 14.84 -10.76 -20.35
CA ARG A 277 15.55 -11.73 -21.20
C ARG A 277 14.84 -13.10 -21.33
N MET A 278 13.79 -13.35 -20.54
CA MET A 278 13.06 -14.61 -20.56
C MET A 278 12.06 -14.64 -21.75
N PRO A 279 12.15 -15.63 -22.66
CA PRO A 279 11.25 -15.73 -23.77
C PRO A 279 9.82 -16.07 -23.32
N GLY A 280 8.82 -15.49 -23.99
CA GLY A 280 7.40 -15.76 -23.68
C GLY A 280 6.87 -15.09 -22.43
N LEU A 281 7.63 -14.16 -21.83
CA LEU A 281 7.24 -13.40 -20.66
C LEU A 281 7.07 -11.91 -21.04
N GLN A 282 5.99 -11.29 -20.57
CA GLN A 282 5.80 -9.85 -20.60
C GLN A 282 5.94 -9.31 -19.17
N GLN A 283 6.61 -8.20 -18.98
CA GLN A 283 6.68 -7.48 -17.73
C GLN A 283 6.33 -6.00 -17.89
N TRP A 284 5.98 -5.34 -16.79
CA TRP A 284 5.74 -3.90 -16.74
C TRP A 284 6.75 -3.20 -15.84
N PRO A 285 7.05 -1.92 -16.09
CA PRO A 285 7.90 -1.11 -15.22
C PRO A 285 7.35 -1.08 -13.79
N SER A 286 8.26 -1.06 -12.81
CA SER A 286 7.90 -1.04 -11.40
C SER A 286 8.58 0.09 -10.64
N GLU A 287 7.81 0.72 -9.76
CA GLU A 287 8.24 1.71 -8.77
C GLU A 287 7.93 1.24 -7.33
N ALA A 288 7.61 -0.07 -7.16
CA ALA A 288 7.33 -0.72 -5.89
C ALA A 288 8.36 -1.82 -5.59
N ASN A 289 8.20 -2.57 -4.50
CA ASN A 289 8.99 -3.77 -4.21
C ASN A 289 8.38 -5.05 -4.80
N MET A 290 7.79 -4.93 -5.98
CA MET A 290 7.19 -6.05 -6.72
C MET A 290 7.29 -5.81 -8.22
N VAL A 291 7.21 -6.86 -9.02
CA VAL A 291 7.13 -6.78 -10.48
C VAL A 291 5.90 -7.56 -10.93
N LEU A 292 5.11 -6.96 -11.83
CA LEU A 292 4.00 -7.67 -12.50
C LEU A 292 4.53 -8.29 -13.78
N ILE A 293 4.24 -9.59 -13.97
CA ILE A 293 4.57 -10.33 -15.17
C ILE A 293 3.32 -11.01 -15.74
N ARG A 294 3.31 -11.23 -17.04
CA ARG A 294 2.34 -12.13 -17.74
C ARG A 294 3.08 -13.28 -18.36
N VAL A 295 2.54 -14.49 -18.17
CA VAL A 295 3.08 -15.75 -18.69
C VAL A 295 2.03 -16.48 -19.53
N GLY A 296 2.39 -17.57 -20.22
CA GLY A 296 1.44 -18.33 -21.04
C GLY A 296 0.31 -18.99 -20.23
N ASP A 297 0.63 -19.53 -19.05
CA ASP A 297 -0.32 -20.14 -18.12
C ASP A 297 0.11 -19.84 -16.68
N ALA A 298 -0.51 -18.82 -16.07
CA ALA A 298 -0.16 -18.40 -14.71
C ALA A 298 -0.55 -19.41 -13.63
N ALA A 299 -1.55 -20.26 -13.87
CA ALA A 299 -1.93 -21.27 -12.90
C ALA A 299 -0.89 -22.40 -12.85
N LYS A 300 -0.49 -22.91 -14.01
CA LYS A 300 0.58 -23.91 -14.13
C LYS A 300 1.91 -23.38 -13.59
N THR A 301 2.30 -22.17 -13.99
CA THR A 301 3.55 -21.53 -13.56
C THR A 301 3.58 -21.33 -12.03
N PHE A 302 2.50 -20.82 -11.46
CA PHE A 302 2.35 -20.63 -10.02
C PHE A 302 2.52 -21.94 -9.24
N GLU A 303 1.79 -22.99 -9.62
CA GLU A 303 1.89 -24.29 -8.96
C GLU A 303 3.29 -24.91 -9.15
N GLY A 304 3.91 -24.75 -10.31
CA GLY A 304 5.27 -25.17 -10.59
C GLY A 304 6.31 -24.49 -9.69
N MET A 305 6.21 -23.17 -9.50
CA MET A 305 7.06 -22.40 -8.61
C MET A 305 6.87 -22.82 -7.13
N LYS A 306 5.60 -22.94 -6.72
CA LYS A 306 5.26 -23.37 -5.36
C LYS A 306 5.79 -24.76 -5.03
N ALA A 307 5.64 -25.71 -5.93
CA ALA A 307 6.20 -27.07 -5.79
C ALA A 307 7.73 -27.09 -5.66
N ARG A 308 8.42 -26.07 -6.19
CA ARG A 308 9.86 -25.88 -6.09
C ARG A 308 10.30 -24.98 -4.92
N GLY A 309 9.38 -24.66 -4.01
CA GLY A 309 9.67 -23.96 -2.78
C GLY A 309 9.61 -22.43 -2.84
N VAL A 310 9.02 -21.82 -3.89
CA VAL A 310 8.87 -20.36 -4.01
C VAL A 310 7.40 -19.99 -4.12
N LEU A 311 6.92 -19.16 -3.21
CA LEU A 311 5.55 -18.66 -3.17
C LEU A 311 5.49 -17.23 -3.71
N VAL A 312 4.83 -17.05 -4.85
CA VAL A 312 4.51 -15.75 -5.45
C VAL A 312 2.98 -15.52 -5.42
N LYS A 313 2.49 -14.41 -5.95
CA LYS A 313 1.05 -14.17 -6.00
C LYS A 313 0.48 -14.37 -7.41
N ASN A 314 -0.43 -15.32 -7.59
CA ASN A 314 -1.26 -15.38 -8.78
C ASN A 314 -2.38 -14.34 -8.68
N VAL A 315 -2.36 -13.35 -9.57
CA VAL A 315 -3.34 -12.26 -9.61
C VAL A 315 -4.33 -12.38 -10.77
N SER A 316 -4.26 -13.44 -11.56
CA SER A 316 -5.02 -13.64 -12.80
C SER A 316 -6.54 -13.53 -12.61
N LYS A 317 -7.06 -13.90 -11.44
CA LYS A 317 -8.50 -13.90 -11.15
C LYS A 317 -9.00 -12.59 -10.54
N MET A 318 -8.11 -11.61 -10.29
CA MET A 318 -8.50 -10.37 -9.63
C MET A 318 -9.22 -9.40 -10.59
N HIS A 319 -8.83 -9.42 -11.87
CA HIS A 319 -9.42 -8.55 -12.89
C HIS A 319 -9.15 -9.13 -14.30
N PRO A 320 -10.02 -8.92 -15.31
CA PRO A 320 -9.78 -9.40 -16.68
C PRO A 320 -8.45 -8.93 -17.29
N LEU A 321 -8.02 -7.68 -17.02
CA LEU A 321 -6.73 -7.15 -17.48
C LEU A 321 -5.52 -7.91 -16.90
N LEU A 322 -5.70 -8.63 -15.80
CA LEU A 322 -4.65 -9.42 -15.14
C LEU A 322 -4.63 -10.90 -15.61
N HIS A 323 -5.35 -11.22 -16.68
CA HIS A 323 -5.35 -12.59 -17.22
C HIS A 323 -3.91 -13.08 -17.42
N ASN A 324 -3.61 -14.27 -16.88
CA ASN A 324 -2.28 -14.88 -16.88
C ASN A 324 -1.15 -14.04 -16.25
N CYS A 325 -1.47 -13.18 -15.27
CA CYS A 325 -0.49 -12.40 -14.54
C CYS A 325 -0.12 -13.01 -13.19
N LEU A 326 1.19 -12.93 -12.89
CA LEU A 326 1.77 -13.19 -11.58
C LEU A 326 2.40 -11.90 -11.05
N ARG A 327 2.31 -11.69 -9.74
CA ARG A 327 3.00 -10.60 -9.06
C ARG A 327 4.14 -11.19 -8.23
N LEU A 328 5.35 -10.77 -8.52
CA LEU A 328 6.59 -11.21 -7.90
C LEU A 328 7.03 -10.16 -6.88
N THR A 329 7.20 -10.52 -5.61
CA THR A 329 7.84 -9.62 -4.63
C THR A 329 9.35 -9.64 -4.85
N VAL A 330 9.99 -8.48 -4.75
CA VAL A 330 11.45 -8.37 -4.78
C VAL A 330 12.00 -8.83 -3.44
N GLY A 331 12.78 -9.90 -3.46
CA GLY A 331 13.47 -10.47 -2.31
C GLY A 331 14.94 -10.05 -2.24
N THR A 332 15.71 -10.73 -1.39
CA THR A 332 17.18 -10.66 -1.39
C THR A 332 17.76 -11.18 -2.72
N ALA A 333 19.04 -10.95 -2.97
CA ALA A 333 19.73 -11.47 -4.16
C ALA A 333 19.54 -13.00 -4.32
N ASP A 334 19.70 -13.75 -3.22
CA ASP A 334 19.56 -15.22 -3.22
C ASP A 334 18.10 -15.65 -3.46
N GLU A 335 17.13 -14.96 -2.83
CA GLU A 335 15.72 -15.24 -3.04
C GLU A 335 15.29 -14.94 -4.49
N ASN A 336 15.77 -13.83 -5.06
CA ASN A 336 15.51 -13.46 -6.45
C ASN A 336 16.14 -14.48 -7.43
N ALA A 337 17.38 -14.91 -7.20
CA ALA A 337 18.04 -15.94 -8.02
C ALA A 337 17.24 -17.25 -7.98
N ARG A 338 16.78 -17.66 -6.81
CA ARG A 338 15.95 -18.84 -6.63
C ARG A 338 14.58 -18.70 -7.30
N MET A 339 13.96 -17.52 -7.19
CA MET A 339 12.69 -17.20 -7.85
C MET A 339 12.83 -17.28 -9.38
N LEU A 340 13.87 -16.70 -9.97
CA LEU A 340 14.15 -16.75 -11.41
C LEU A 340 14.33 -18.18 -11.91
N ALA A 341 15.15 -18.99 -11.23
CA ALA A 341 15.40 -20.38 -11.61
C ALA A 341 14.12 -21.24 -11.54
N THR A 342 13.27 -21.02 -10.52
CA THR A 342 11.99 -21.74 -10.41
C THR A 342 10.97 -21.26 -11.43
N LEU A 343 10.96 -19.96 -11.75
CA LEU A 343 10.09 -19.39 -12.79
C LEU A 343 10.44 -20.00 -14.16
N GLU A 344 11.71 -19.94 -14.55
CA GLU A 344 12.18 -20.50 -15.83
C GLU A 344 11.82 -21.99 -15.99
N SER A 345 11.99 -22.77 -14.91
CA SER A 345 11.63 -24.20 -14.89
C SER A 345 10.13 -24.48 -14.87
N SER A 346 9.28 -23.47 -14.75
CA SER A 346 7.83 -23.60 -14.60
C SER A 346 7.04 -22.96 -15.76
N LEU A 347 7.72 -22.22 -16.65
CA LEU A 347 7.13 -21.71 -17.90
C LEU A 347 6.90 -22.85 -18.90
#